data_afe0ecfd3aeaa4a9cbd4c52ddff7e41c
#
_entry.id   afe0ecfd3aeaa4a9cbd4c52ddff7e41c
#
_cell.length_a   1.000
_cell.length_b   1.000
_cell.length_c   1.000
_cell.angle_alpha   90.00
_cell.angle_beta   90.00
_cell.angle_gamma   90.00
#
_symmetry.space_group_name_H-M   'P 1'
#
loop_
_entity.id
_entity.type
_entity.pdbx_description
1 polymer ?
#
loop_
_entity_poly.entity_id
_entity_poly.type
_entity_poly.pdbx_seq_one_letter_code
_entity_poly.pdbx_strand_id
1 'polypeptide(L)'
;MKLVLAEKPSVAMSLSKVIGANQRGDGYMEGNGYLVSWCVGHLVELSQPEAYDEKYARWKYDDLPILPEHWQYQVSASTKKQFGILKKLMQRKDVESLICATDAGREGELIFRLVYHQCGCKKPVERLWISSMEDSAIREGFQKLRPGTEYDALYEAALCRERADWIVGINATRLFSCLYGQTLNVGRVMTPTLAMVVMRDAAIRAFKPEPFYSAELKFRDFQAGGERMKEKVETEKLVAECCQAGSAIITKVEQKEKAEKPPTLFDLTSLQREANRQLGFTAQQTLDYTQALYEKKLVTYPRTDSRYLTDDMAPLVPELVSVIQQSFQIHPDAPAPVNAAQVINSKKVTDHHAIIPTKTAAGYDISSLPSGEQAILTMLAVRLICAVGTPCRYAETIVEAECAGQKFRTKGKTVTDMGWRQYAEKTSEDAEKHAEAGDFPELSEGMTLELAGVDLKEGKTSPPKRFTEDLLLSAMESASSDEFPAGVERKGIGTPATRAAIIEKLVQKGFICLLYTSPSPRDA
;
A
#
# COMPACT_ATOMS: atom_id res chain seq x y z
N MET A 1 -39.87 -8.84 -7.64
CA MET A 1 -38.44 -9.30 -7.70
C MET A 1 -37.51 -8.20 -7.23
N LYS A 2 -36.31 -8.56 -6.71
CA LYS A 2 -35.24 -7.58 -6.38
C LYS A 2 -34.14 -7.63 -7.44
N LEU A 3 -33.68 -6.46 -7.92
CA LEU A 3 -32.57 -6.35 -8.86
C LEU A 3 -31.27 -6.05 -8.10
N VAL A 4 -30.33 -6.98 -8.11
CA VAL A 4 -29.00 -6.84 -7.54
C VAL A 4 -28.06 -6.33 -8.63
N LEU A 5 -27.35 -5.24 -8.36
CA LEU A 5 -26.38 -4.66 -9.28
C LEU A 5 -24.98 -4.72 -8.69
N ALA A 6 -24.13 -5.60 -9.24
CA ALA A 6 -22.73 -5.72 -8.89
C ALA A 6 -21.84 -4.80 -9.73
N GLU A 7 -20.61 -4.55 -9.29
CA GLU A 7 -19.64 -3.73 -10.04
C GLU A 7 -19.04 -4.46 -11.24
N LYS A 8 -18.86 -5.81 -11.14
CA LYS A 8 -18.21 -6.64 -12.14
C LYS A 8 -18.96 -7.94 -12.39
N PRO A 9 -18.80 -8.54 -13.59
CA PRO A 9 -19.42 -9.83 -13.89
C PRO A 9 -19.04 -10.96 -12.93
N SER A 10 -17.77 -11.07 -12.53
CA SER A 10 -17.27 -12.08 -11.60
C SER A 10 -17.97 -12.02 -10.23
N VAL A 11 -18.13 -10.81 -9.69
CA VAL A 11 -18.86 -10.56 -8.44
C VAL A 11 -20.33 -10.94 -8.59
N ALA A 12 -20.98 -10.53 -9.68
CA ALA A 12 -22.37 -10.88 -9.96
C ALA A 12 -22.59 -12.39 -9.99
N MET A 13 -21.67 -13.15 -10.64
CA MET A 13 -21.74 -14.61 -10.69
C MET A 13 -21.59 -15.25 -9.30
N SER A 14 -20.70 -14.72 -8.45
CA SER A 14 -20.54 -15.21 -7.08
C SER A 14 -21.79 -14.94 -6.23
N LEU A 15 -22.36 -13.74 -6.33
CA LEU A 15 -23.60 -13.38 -5.63
C LEU A 15 -24.76 -14.25 -6.10
N SER A 16 -24.95 -14.38 -7.43
CA SER A 16 -26.07 -15.13 -8.00
C SER A 16 -26.07 -16.60 -7.57
N LYS A 17 -24.90 -17.23 -7.52
CA LYS A 17 -24.74 -18.61 -7.05
C LYS A 17 -25.23 -18.78 -5.61
N VAL A 18 -24.85 -17.84 -4.72
CA VAL A 18 -25.16 -17.94 -3.29
C VAL A 18 -26.65 -17.68 -2.99
N ILE A 19 -27.27 -16.74 -3.74
CA ILE A 19 -28.70 -16.42 -3.55
C ILE A 19 -29.65 -17.25 -4.39
N GLY A 20 -29.13 -18.16 -5.24
CA GLY A 20 -29.94 -19.09 -6.04
C GLY A 20 -30.50 -18.51 -7.34
N ALA A 21 -29.91 -17.42 -7.87
CA ALA A 21 -30.28 -16.85 -9.16
C ALA A 21 -29.46 -17.53 -10.29
N ASN A 22 -29.84 -18.74 -10.69
CA ASN A 22 -29.00 -19.60 -11.52
C ASN A 22 -29.38 -19.63 -13.01
N GLN A 23 -30.47 -19.01 -13.44
CA GLN A 23 -30.89 -18.95 -14.84
C GLN A 23 -30.19 -17.80 -15.54
N ARG A 24 -29.50 -18.10 -16.63
CA ARG A 24 -28.72 -17.10 -17.38
C ARG A 24 -29.60 -16.38 -18.42
N GLY A 25 -29.63 -15.04 -18.31
CA GLY A 25 -30.16 -14.13 -19.31
C GLY A 25 -29.07 -13.43 -20.12
N ASP A 26 -29.46 -12.52 -21.01
CA ASP A 26 -28.52 -11.65 -21.73
C ASP A 26 -28.07 -10.48 -20.80
N GLY A 27 -26.88 -10.61 -20.22
CA GLY A 27 -26.29 -9.64 -19.31
C GLY A 27 -26.83 -9.67 -17.86
N TYR A 28 -27.51 -10.76 -17.47
CA TYR A 28 -28.00 -10.95 -16.09
C TYR A 28 -28.20 -12.42 -15.75
N MET A 29 -28.36 -12.72 -14.47
CA MET A 29 -28.81 -14.00 -13.91
C MET A 29 -30.17 -13.80 -13.25
N GLU A 30 -31.05 -14.82 -13.30
CA GLU A 30 -32.41 -14.76 -12.72
C GLU A 30 -32.70 -16.02 -11.87
N GLY A 31 -33.45 -15.89 -10.81
CA GLY A 31 -33.93 -16.99 -9.98
C GLY A 31 -34.15 -16.58 -8.55
N ASN A 32 -34.90 -17.40 -7.82
CA ASN A 32 -35.20 -17.24 -6.40
C ASN A 32 -35.68 -15.81 -6.01
N GLY A 33 -36.46 -15.15 -6.88
CA GLY A 33 -36.98 -13.80 -6.65
C GLY A 33 -35.98 -12.67 -6.92
N TYR A 34 -34.78 -12.99 -7.44
CA TYR A 34 -33.72 -12.04 -7.76
C TYR A 34 -33.43 -11.99 -9.25
N LEU A 35 -33.02 -10.80 -9.68
CA LEU A 35 -32.28 -10.55 -10.91
C LEU A 35 -30.89 -10.05 -10.48
N VAL A 36 -29.82 -10.62 -10.98
CA VAL A 36 -28.45 -10.20 -10.69
C VAL A 36 -27.79 -9.75 -11.98
N SER A 37 -27.45 -8.49 -12.07
CA SER A 37 -26.72 -7.93 -13.21
C SER A 37 -25.48 -7.17 -12.72
N TRP A 38 -24.73 -6.59 -13.63
CA TRP A 38 -23.43 -6.00 -13.29
C TRP A 38 -23.11 -4.76 -14.12
N CYS A 39 -22.27 -3.91 -13.55
CA CYS A 39 -21.50 -2.93 -14.30
C CYS A 39 -20.23 -3.56 -14.87
N VAL A 40 -19.48 -2.80 -15.63
CA VAL A 40 -18.12 -3.15 -16.11
C VAL A 40 -17.15 -2.01 -15.73
N GLY A 41 -17.22 -1.58 -14.47
CA GLY A 41 -16.69 -0.33 -13.98
C GLY A 41 -17.68 0.82 -14.26
N HIS A 42 -17.18 2.03 -14.48
CA HIS A 42 -18.02 3.19 -14.82
C HIS A 42 -18.71 3.02 -16.17
N LEU A 43 -20.05 3.06 -16.18
CA LEU A 43 -20.88 3.08 -17.38
C LEU A 43 -21.29 4.50 -17.76
N VAL A 44 -21.32 5.37 -16.78
CA VAL A 44 -21.73 6.77 -16.89
C VAL A 44 -20.58 7.63 -16.39
N GLU A 45 -20.27 8.68 -17.11
CA GLU A 45 -19.18 9.60 -16.87
C GLU A 45 -19.61 11.05 -17.06
N LEU A 46 -18.87 12.02 -16.51
CA LEU A 46 -19.08 13.43 -16.80
C LEU A 46 -18.84 13.73 -18.27
N SER A 47 -19.74 14.51 -18.85
CA SER A 47 -19.64 14.93 -20.25
C SER A 47 -18.39 15.77 -20.48
N GLN A 48 -17.86 15.70 -21.71
CA GLN A 48 -16.74 16.53 -22.13
C GLN A 48 -17.20 17.99 -22.30
N PRO A 49 -16.28 18.97 -22.26
CA PRO A 49 -16.63 20.39 -22.36
C PRO A 49 -17.50 20.77 -23.55
N GLU A 50 -17.29 20.14 -24.69
CA GLU A 50 -18.07 20.40 -25.92
C GLU A 50 -19.55 20.04 -25.80
N ALA A 51 -19.93 19.21 -24.83
CA ALA A 51 -21.33 18.92 -24.56
C ALA A 51 -22.04 20.10 -23.87
N TYR A 52 -21.31 21.00 -23.23
CA TYR A 52 -21.84 22.20 -22.59
C TYR A 52 -21.95 23.37 -23.54
N ASP A 53 -20.94 23.54 -24.44
CA ASP A 53 -20.93 24.57 -25.48
C ASP A 53 -19.97 24.11 -26.60
N GLU A 54 -20.43 24.15 -27.84
CA GLU A 54 -19.66 23.74 -29.02
C GLU A 54 -18.33 24.52 -29.19
N LYS A 55 -18.26 25.76 -28.67
CA LYS A 55 -17.01 26.56 -28.69
C LYS A 55 -15.85 25.85 -28.00
N TYR A 56 -16.14 24.99 -26.98
CA TYR A 56 -15.14 24.23 -26.25
C TYR A 56 -14.56 23.02 -27.01
N ALA A 57 -15.05 22.70 -28.20
CA ALA A 57 -14.45 21.68 -29.06
C ALA A 57 -13.02 22.04 -29.49
N ARG A 58 -12.72 23.32 -29.63
CA ARG A 58 -11.37 23.85 -29.85
C ARG A 58 -10.81 24.43 -28.54
N TRP A 59 -9.59 24.05 -28.20
CA TRP A 59 -8.95 24.57 -26.99
C TRP A 59 -8.42 25.98 -27.24
N LYS A 60 -8.93 26.94 -26.51
CA LYS A 60 -8.51 28.34 -26.54
C LYS A 60 -8.31 28.85 -25.13
N TYR A 61 -7.29 29.70 -24.96
CA TYR A 61 -7.00 30.33 -23.67
C TYR A 61 -8.16 31.18 -23.16
N ASP A 62 -8.79 31.96 -24.05
CA ASP A 62 -9.85 32.91 -23.72
C ASP A 62 -11.18 32.24 -23.28
N ASP A 63 -11.32 30.94 -23.51
CA ASP A 63 -12.48 30.16 -23.10
C ASP A 63 -12.35 29.60 -21.65
N LEU A 64 -11.26 29.90 -20.96
CA LEU A 64 -10.99 29.40 -19.60
C LEU A 64 -11.27 30.46 -18.52
N PRO A 65 -11.76 30.08 -17.33
CA PRO A 65 -12.07 28.71 -16.91
C PRO A 65 -13.44 28.22 -17.39
N ILE A 66 -13.55 26.91 -17.67
CA ILE A 66 -14.80 26.22 -17.96
C ILE A 66 -15.40 25.75 -16.61
N LEU A 67 -16.50 26.38 -16.21
CA LEU A 67 -17.19 26.10 -14.95
C LEU A 67 -18.67 25.82 -15.24
N PRO A 68 -19.08 24.54 -15.33
CA PRO A 68 -20.49 24.22 -15.60
C PRO A 68 -21.41 24.65 -14.46
N GLU A 69 -22.49 25.34 -14.75
CA GLU A 69 -23.56 25.63 -13.79
C GLU A 69 -24.37 24.36 -13.49
N HIS A 70 -24.60 23.54 -14.54
CA HIS A 70 -25.33 22.28 -14.45
C HIS A 70 -24.48 21.14 -14.99
N TRP A 71 -24.28 20.12 -14.18
CA TRP A 71 -23.47 18.96 -14.54
C TRP A 71 -24.21 18.03 -15.50
N GLN A 72 -23.58 17.68 -16.59
CA GLN A 72 -24.09 16.75 -17.59
C GLN A 72 -23.34 15.43 -17.52
N TYR A 73 -24.06 14.34 -17.63
CA TYR A 73 -23.53 12.99 -17.64
C TYR A 73 -23.88 12.27 -18.93
N GLN A 74 -22.97 11.45 -19.39
CA GLN A 74 -23.15 10.64 -20.60
C GLN A 74 -22.83 9.19 -20.36
N VAL A 75 -23.45 8.31 -21.14
CA VAL A 75 -23.12 6.88 -21.15
C VAL A 75 -21.88 6.68 -22.02
N SER A 76 -20.85 6.03 -21.47
CA SER A 76 -19.63 5.73 -22.21
C SER A 76 -19.94 4.85 -23.43
N ALA A 77 -19.33 5.18 -24.57
CA ALA A 77 -19.60 4.50 -25.83
C ALA A 77 -19.33 2.99 -25.77
N SER A 78 -18.27 2.59 -25.05
CA SER A 78 -17.85 1.18 -24.90
C SER A 78 -18.81 0.35 -24.05
N THR A 79 -19.58 0.99 -23.16
CA THR A 79 -20.46 0.29 -22.19
C THR A 79 -21.95 0.42 -22.52
N LYS A 80 -22.29 1.03 -23.65
CA LYS A 80 -23.66 1.33 -24.08
C LYS A 80 -24.59 0.11 -24.09
N LYS A 81 -24.06 -1.06 -24.50
CA LYS A 81 -24.81 -2.32 -24.50
C LYS A 81 -25.24 -2.70 -23.09
N GLN A 82 -24.30 -2.76 -22.15
CA GLN A 82 -24.57 -3.15 -20.77
C GLN A 82 -25.47 -2.14 -20.06
N PHE A 83 -25.25 -0.84 -20.28
CA PHE A 83 -26.16 0.19 -19.77
C PHE A 83 -27.59 -0.01 -20.28
N GLY A 84 -27.77 -0.35 -21.56
CA GLY A 84 -29.10 -0.64 -22.13
C GLY A 84 -29.79 -1.83 -21.48
N ILE A 85 -29.05 -2.87 -21.12
CA ILE A 85 -29.57 -4.02 -20.37
C ILE A 85 -30.03 -3.59 -18.99
N LEU A 86 -29.18 -2.88 -18.23
CA LEU A 86 -29.50 -2.40 -16.88
C LEU A 86 -30.74 -1.50 -16.89
N LYS A 87 -30.83 -0.57 -17.85
CA LYS A 87 -31.99 0.30 -18.00
C LYS A 87 -33.28 -0.51 -18.20
N LYS A 88 -33.27 -1.54 -19.07
CA LYS A 88 -34.43 -2.43 -19.28
C LYS A 88 -34.80 -3.17 -17.99
N LEU A 89 -33.82 -3.73 -17.27
CA LEU A 89 -34.04 -4.46 -16.02
C LEU A 89 -34.62 -3.54 -14.94
N MET A 90 -34.09 -2.34 -14.76
CA MET A 90 -34.60 -1.35 -13.80
C MET A 90 -36.03 -0.91 -14.10
N GLN A 91 -36.45 -0.93 -15.36
CA GLN A 91 -37.79 -0.53 -15.80
C GLN A 91 -38.80 -1.68 -15.79
N ARG A 92 -38.39 -2.94 -15.54
CA ARG A 92 -39.31 -4.08 -15.43
C ARG A 92 -40.36 -3.83 -14.36
N LYS A 93 -41.62 -4.11 -14.65
CA LYS A 93 -42.74 -3.88 -13.71
C LYS A 93 -42.69 -4.83 -12.50
N ASP A 94 -42.15 -6.01 -12.66
CA ASP A 94 -42.00 -7.03 -11.61
C ASP A 94 -40.78 -6.81 -10.70
N VAL A 95 -39.91 -5.85 -11.02
CA VAL A 95 -38.82 -5.39 -10.14
C VAL A 95 -39.37 -4.34 -9.19
N GLU A 96 -39.36 -4.62 -7.89
CA GLU A 96 -39.90 -3.78 -6.85
C GLU A 96 -38.85 -2.88 -6.20
N SER A 97 -37.64 -3.41 -6.00
CA SER A 97 -36.51 -2.70 -5.39
C SER A 97 -35.17 -3.11 -6.01
N LEU A 98 -34.15 -2.30 -5.76
CA LEU A 98 -32.78 -2.54 -6.18
C LEU A 98 -31.89 -2.82 -4.98
N ILE A 99 -30.89 -3.68 -5.17
CA ILE A 99 -29.81 -3.89 -4.19
C ILE A 99 -28.51 -3.42 -4.83
N CYS A 100 -27.94 -2.36 -4.29
CA CYS A 100 -26.62 -1.89 -4.63
C CYS A 100 -25.59 -2.86 -4.04
N ALA A 101 -24.96 -3.65 -4.90
CA ALA A 101 -23.96 -4.66 -4.57
C ALA A 101 -22.63 -4.40 -5.29
N THR A 102 -22.36 -3.13 -5.65
CA THR A 102 -21.05 -2.66 -6.09
C THR A 102 -20.07 -2.68 -4.91
N ASP A 103 -18.79 -2.59 -5.17
CA ASP A 103 -17.76 -2.62 -4.14
C ASP A 103 -18.13 -1.67 -2.98
N ALA A 104 -17.90 -2.12 -1.75
CA ALA A 104 -18.27 -1.37 -0.56
C ALA A 104 -17.28 -0.21 -0.37
N GLY A 105 -17.63 0.95 -0.88
CA GLY A 105 -16.80 2.13 -0.86
C GLY A 105 -17.41 3.26 -1.67
N ARG A 106 -16.77 4.41 -1.57
CA ARG A 106 -17.18 5.66 -2.21
C ARG A 106 -17.34 5.53 -3.73
N GLU A 107 -16.38 4.83 -4.37
CA GLU A 107 -16.37 4.65 -5.82
C GLU A 107 -17.51 3.73 -6.29
N GLY A 108 -17.71 2.60 -5.58
CA GLY A 108 -18.80 1.69 -5.91
C GLY A 108 -20.18 2.34 -5.75
N GLU A 109 -20.35 3.18 -4.73
CA GLU A 109 -21.59 3.96 -4.56
C GLU A 109 -21.81 4.94 -5.72
N LEU A 110 -20.75 5.61 -6.19
CA LEU A 110 -20.82 6.51 -7.35
C LEU A 110 -21.23 5.76 -8.62
N ILE A 111 -20.58 4.63 -8.91
CA ILE A 111 -20.88 3.79 -10.08
C ILE A 111 -22.37 3.40 -10.10
N PHE A 112 -22.89 2.91 -8.98
CA PHE A 112 -24.29 2.51 -8.87
C PHE A 112 -25.23 3.70 -9.07
N ARG A 113 -25.02 4.80 -8.32
CA ARG A 113 -25.93 5.96 -8.33
C ARG A 113 -25.96 6.67 -9.66
N LEU A 114 -24.84 6.81 -10.34
CA LEU A 114 -24.82 7.40 -11.69
C LEU A 114 -25.66 6.57 -12.67
N VAL A 115 -25.55 5.25 -12.65
CA VAL A 115 -26.37 4.37 -13.48
C VAL A 115 -27.86 4.47 -13.10
N TYR A 116 -28.18 4.45 -11.80
CA TYR A 116 -29.52 4.55 -11.27
C TYR A 116 -30.22 5.86 -11.73
N HIS A 117 -29.54 7.00 -11.57
CA HIS A 117 -30.05 8.29 -11.99
C HIS A 117 -30.16 8.42 -13.52
N GLN A 118 -29.14 7.95 -14.26
CA GLN A 118 -29.13 8.03 -15.73
C GLN A 118 -30.20 7.11 -16.37
N CYS A 119 -30.60 6.04 -15.68
CA CYS A 119 -31.74 5.21 -16.06
C CYS A 119 -33.10 5.85 -15.77
N GLY A 120 -33.15 6.93 -14.96
CA GLY A 120 -34.38 7.55 -14.46
C GLY A 120 -35.15 6.65 -13.49
N CYS A 121 -34.45 5.74 -12.80
CA CYS A 121 -35.06 4.83 -11.84
C CYS A 121 -35.47 5.56 -10.57
N LYS A 122 -36.63 5.19 -9.99
CA LYS A 122 -37.17 5.78 -8.74
C LYS A 122 -37.53 4.70 -7.71
N LYS A 123 -37.16 3.46 -7.96
CA LYS A 123 -37.46 2.32 -7.08
C LYS A 123 -36.60 2.39 -5.81
N PRO A 124 -37.08 1.86 -4.68
CA PRO A 124 -36.30 1.81 -3.45
C PRO A 124 -34.97 1.08 -3.63
N VAL A 125 -33.93 1.55 -2.92
CA VAL A 125 -32.59 0.99 -2.96
C VAL A 125 -32.19 0.51 -1.57
N GLU A 126 -31.68 -0.72 -1.51
CA GLU A 126 -30.99 -1.28 -0.35
C GLU A 126 -29.50 -1.45 -0.68
N ARG A 127 -28.63 -1.42 0.31
CA ARG A 127 -27.17 -1.55 0.15
C ARG A 127 -26.66 -2.85 0.76
N LEU A 128 -25.97 -3.64 -0.05
CA LEU A 128 -25.15 -4.77 0.39
C LEU A 128 -23.73 -4.27 0.68
N TRP A 129 -23.29 -4.40 1.94
CA TRP A 129 -21.95 -4.00 2.37
C TRP A 129 -21.18 -5.19 2.90
N ILE A 130 -20.24 -5.70 2.12
CA ILE A 130 -19.42 -6.88 2.47
C ILE A 130 -17.95 -6.64 2.13
N SER A 131 -17.05 -7.16 2.96
CA SER A 131 -15.60 -7.07 2.79
C SER A 131 -14.96 -8.38 2.34
N SER A 132 -15.76 -9.45 2.20
CA SER A 132 -15.32 -10.76 1.71
C SER A 132 -16.34 -11.33 0.73
N MET A 133 -15.84 -12.09 -0.25
CA MET A 133 -16.66 -12.82 -1.24
C MET A 133 -16.91 -14.27 -0.86
N GLU A 134 -16.57 -14.69 0.38
CA GLU A 134 -16.93 -16.01 0.88
C GLU A 134 -18.46 -16.18 0.95
N ASP A 135 -18.92 -17.40 0.71
CA ASP A 135 -20.36 -17.69 0.64
C ASP A 135 -21.09 -17.36 1.96
N SER A 136 -20.41 -17.50 3.11
CA SER A 136 -20.91 -17.14 4.44
C SER A 136 -21.12 -15.63 4.56
N ALA A 137 -20.11 -14.82 4.16
CA ALA A 137 -20.17 -13.38 4.21
C ALA A 137 -21.26 -12.81 3.28
N ILE A 138 -21.42 -13.41 2.09
CA ILE A 138 -22.50 -13.03 1.16
C ILE A 138 -23.86 -13.30 1.79
N ARG A 139 -24.11 -14.51 2.34
CA ARG A 139 -25.39 -14.85 2.99
C ARG A 139 -25.72 -13.91 4.14
N GLU A 140 -24.75 -13.65 4.99
CA GLU A 140 -24.92 -12.73 6.11
C GLU A 140 -25.19 -11.30 5.63
N GLY A 141 -24.48 -10.81 4.61
CA GLY A 141 -24.69 -9.50 4.02
C GLY A 141 -26.11 -9.32 3.47
N PHE A 142 -26.65 -10.33 2.79
CA PHE A 142 -28.05 -10.30 2.30
C PHE A 142 -29.10 -10.32 3.42
N GLN A 143 -28.75 -10.79 4.61
CA GLN A 143 -29.62 -10.71 5.79
C GLN A 143 -29.53 -9.34 6.49
N LYS A 144 -28.47 -8.57 6.26
CA LYS A 144 -28.16 -7.28 6.89
C LYS A 144 -28.18 -6.10 5.91
N LEU A 145 -29.02 -6.18 4.88
CA LEU A 145 -29.19 -5.07 3.94
C LEU A 145 -29.62 -3.79 4.66
N ARG A 146 -29.07 -2.66 4.26
CA ARG A 146 -29.38 -1.34 4.82
C ARG A 146 -30.06 -0.46 3.78
N PRO A 147 -30.88 0.52 4.21
CA PRO A 147 -31.44 1.50 3.30
C PRO A 147 -30.34 2.23 2.53
N GLY A 148 -30.51 2.39 1.21
CA GLY A 148 -29.55 3.11 0.36
C GLY A 148 -29.33 4.56 0.81
N THR A 149 -30.31 5.18 1.44
CA THR A 149 -30.23 6.57 1.96
C THR A 149 -29.18 6.76 3.05
N GLU A 150 -28.79 5.71 3.78
CA GLU A 150 -27.67 5.80 4.74
C GLU A 150 -26.34 6.12 4.08
N TYR A 151 -26.22 5.91 2.76
CA TYR A 151 -25.01 6.12 1.97
C TYR A 151 -25.04 7.38 1.10
N ASP A 152 -26.03 8.27 1.29
CA ASP A 152 -26.15 9.50 0.51
C ASP A 152 -24.93 10.41 0.71
N ALA A 153 -24.45 10.58 1.94
CA ALA A 153 -23.25 11.35 2.23
C ALA A 153 -21.98 10.78 1.55
N LEU A 154 -21.90 9.46 1.43
CA LEU A 154 -20.80 8.77 0.75
C LEU A 154 -20.84 9.05 -0.77
N TYR A 155 -22.04 9.01 -1.36
CA TYR A 155 -22.28 9.37 -2.75
C TYR A 155 -21.93 10.83 -3.03
N GLU A 156 -22.39 11.76 -2.20
CA GLU A 156 -22.10 13.20 -2.34
C GLU A 156 -20.58 13.47 -2.26
N ALA A 157 -19.87 12.81 -1.36
CA ALA A 157 -18.42 12.92 -1.25
C ALA A 157 -17.71 12.43 -2.53
N ALA A 158 -18.20 11.33 -3.13
CA ALA A 158 -17.68 10.81 -4.39
C ALA A 158 -17.94 11.77 -5.56
N LEU A 159 -19.15 12.32 -5.61
CA LEU A 159 -19.59 13.27 -6.63
C LEU A 159 -18.80 14.59 -6.57
N CYS A 160 -18.59 15.13 -5.37
CA CYS A 160 -17.75 16.31 -5.18
C CYS A 160 -16.31 16.07 -5.68
N ARG A 161 -15.76 14.90 -5.40
CA ARG A 161 -14.43 14.54 -5.87
C ARG A 161 -14.36 14.44 -7.40
N GLU A 162 -15.32 13.74 -8.02
CA GLU A 162 -15.38 13.59 -9.48
C GLU A 162 -15.44 14.95 -10.18
N ARG A 163 -16.31 15.85 -9.68
CA ARG A 163 -16.46 17.21 -10.21
C ARG A 163 -15.20 18.07 -10.02
N ALA A 164 -14.57 17.98 -8.84
CA ALA A 164 -13.31 18.69 -8.59
C ALA A 164 -12.18 18.18 -9.51
N ASP A 165 -12.08 16.87 -9.71
CA ASP A 165 -11.11 16.28 -10.64
C ASP A 165 -11.36 16.73 -12.09
N TRP A 166 -12.63 16.84 -12.51
CA TRP A 166 -13.01 17.34 -13.83
C TRP A 166 -12.63 18.83 -13.99
N ILE A 167 -13.01 19.69 -13.04
CA ILE A 167 -12.71 21.14 -13.10
C ILE A 167 -11.20 21.37 -13.18
N VAL A 168 -10.44 20.77 -12.27
CA VAL A 168 -8.98 20.96 -12.25
C VAL A 168 -8.34 20.34 -13.48
N GLY A 169 -8.71 19.11 -13.82
CA GLY A 169 -8.13 18.36 -14.93
C GLY A 169 -8.36 19.01 -16.27
N ILE A 170 -9.59 19.42 -16.58
CA ILE A 170 -9.94 20.06 -17.86
C ILE A 170 -9.29 21.43 -17.99
N ASN A 171 -9.50 22.31 -17.00
CA ASN A 171 -9.03 23.70 -17.11
C ASN A 171 -7.51 23.78 -17.11
N ALA A 172 -6.83 23.10 -16.19
CA ALA A 172 -5.38 23.16 -16.14
C ALA A 172 -4.73 22.44 -17.34
N THR A 173 -5.27 21.31 -17.80
CA THR A 173 -4.77 20.64 -19.01
C THR A 173 -4.87 21.57 -20.22
N ARG A 174 -6.01 22.21 -20.43
CA ARG A 174 -6.20 23.15 -21.58
C ARG A 174 -5.33 24.38 -21.45
N LEU A 175 -5.25 24.97 -20.25
CA LEU A 175 -4.41 26.13 -19.97
C LEU A 175 -2.96 25.88 -20.38
N PHE A 176 -2.35 24.86 -19.78
CA PHE A 176 -0.94 24.56 -20.05
C PHE A 176 -0.71 24.10 -21.48
N SER A 177 -1.65 23.35 -22.05
CA SER A 177 -1.53 22.92 -23.44
C SER A 177 -1.58 24.10 -24.43
N CYS A 178 -2.44 25.10 -24.18
CA CYS A 178 -2.49 26.32 -24.99
C CYS A 178 -1.21 27.16 -24.82
N LEU A 179 -0.70 27.31 -23.61
CA LEU A 179 0.51 28.10 -23.32
C LEU A 179 1.78 27.50 -23.93
N TYR A 180 1.90 26.19 -23.96
CA TYR A 180 3.12 25.51 -24.42
C TYR A 180 2.99 24.88 -25.82
N GLY A 181 1.84 24.99 -26.47
CA GLY A 181 1.63 24.47 -27.81
C GLY A 181 1.69 22.94 -27.96
N GLN A 182 1.53 22.20 -26.87
CA GLN A 182 1.54 20.73 -26.84
C GLN A 182 0.59 20.21 -25.78
N THR A 183 0.08 18.99 -25.92
CA THR A 183 -0.83 18.40 -24.95
C THR A 183 -0.11 18.10 -23.62
N LEU A 184 -0.42 18.85 -22.58
CA LEU A 184 0.09 18.69 -21.23
C LEU A 184 -1.04 18.30 -20.30
N ASN A 185 -1.11 17.01 -19.96
CA ASN A 185 -2.14 16.52 -19.05
C ASN A 185 -1.84 16.93 -17.60
N VAL A 186 -2.78 17.60 -16.97
CA VAL A 186 -2.72 17.97 -15.55
C VAL A 186 -3.79 17.20 -14.78
N GLY A 187 -3.44 16.76 -13.59
CA GLY A 187 -4.35 16.05 -12.72
C GLY A 187 -3.99 16.25 -11.25
N ARG A 188 -5.01 16.30 -10.39
CA ARG A 188 -4.89 16.62 -8.97
C ARG A 188 -3.96 15.66 -8.19
N VAL A 189 -3.84 14.42 -8.64
CA VAL A 189 -2.92 13.43 -8.05
C VAL A 189 -1.67 13.26 -8.92
N MET A 190 -1.85 13.14 -10.24
CA MET A 190 -0.77 12.87 -11.19
C MET A 190 0.31 13.96 -11.20
N THR A 191 -0.08 15.22 -11.24
CA THR A 191 0.87 16.34 -11.35
C THR A 191 1.74 16.49 -10.08
N PRO A 192 1.19 16.50 -8.85
CA PRO A 192 2.04 16.55 -7.66
C PRO A 192 2.92 15.30 -7.51
N THR A 193 2.47 14.12 -7.94
CA THR A 193 3.31 12.92 -7.95
C THR A 193 4.51 13.09 -8.90
N LEU A 194 4.27 13.63 -10.11
CA LEU A 194 5.35 13.95 -11.05
C LEU A 194 6.31 15.00 -10.45
N ALA A 195 5.77 16.03 -9.81
CA ALA A 195 6.57 17.07 -9.16
C ALA A 195 7.53 16.49 -8.10
N MET A 196 7.07 15.53 -7.29
CA MET A 196 7.96 14.84 -6.32
C MET A 196 9.15 14.18 -7.02
N VAL A 197 8.92 13.49 -8.14
CA VAL A 197 9.99 12.82 -8.90
C VAL A 197 10.97 13.85 -9.48
N VAL A 198 10.45 14.93 -10.09
CA VAL A 198 11.27 16.00 -10.68
C VAL A 198 12.11 16.71 -9.61
N MET A 199 11.51 17.04 -8.46
CA MET A 199 12.22 17.69 -7.34
C MET A 199 13.31 16.76 -6.76
N ARG A 200 13.05 15.46 -6.67
CA ARG A 200 14.04 14.47 -6.25
C ARG A 200 15.22 14.40 -7.22
N ASP A 201 14.95 14.36 -8.51
CA ASP A 201 15.98 14.33 -9.56
C ASP A 201 16.80 15.63 -9.56
N ALA A 202 16.17 16.78 -9.39
CA ALA A 202 16.84 18.07 -9.23
C ALA A 202 17.75 18.09 -7.99
N ALA A 203 17.30 17.57 -6.86
CA ALA A 203 18.09 17.46 -5.64
C ALA A 203 19.31 16.55 -5.84
N ILE A 204 19.16 15.43 -6.56
CA ILE A 204 20.26 14.52 -6.88
C ILE A 204 21.28 15.21 -7.79
N ARG A 205 20.83 15.94 -8.83
CA ARG A 205 21.73 16.64 -9.76
C ARG A 205 22.45 17.82 -9.11
N ALA A 206 21.80 18.51 -8.18
CA ALA A 206 22.40 19.64 -7.46
C ALA A 206 23.32 19.21 -6.32
N PHE A 207 23.30 17.92 -5.95
CA PHE A 207 24.07 17.41 -4.82
C PHE A 207 25.56 17.42 -5.12
N LYS A 208 26.32 17.99 -4.17
CA LYS A 208 27.80 17.98 -4.21
C LYS A 208 28.30 17.06 -3.11
N PRO A 209 28.95 15.94 -3.46
CA PRO A 209 29.53 15.04 -2.48
C PRO A 209 30.60 15.77 -1.66
N GLU A 210 30.48 15.74 -0.33
CA GLU A 210 31.47 16.23 0.61
C GLU A 210 32.25 15.04 1.19
N PRO A 211 33.58 15.07 1.19
CA PRO A 211 34.37 14.04 1.83
C PRO A 211 34.23 14.15 3.35
N PHE A 212 34.30 13.03 4.03
CA PHE A 212 34.46 12.96 5.48
C PHE A 212 35.43 11.84 5.84
N TYR A 213 36.06 11.99 6.99
CA TYR A 213 37.05 11.09 7.50
C TYR A 213 36.69 10.68 8.92
N SER A 214 37.04 9.46 9.33
CA SER A 214 36.91 9.03 10.72
C SER A 214 37.97 8.02 11.07
N ALA A 215 38.44 8.04 12.30
CA ALA A 215 39.29 6.98 12.82
C ALA A 215 38.42 5.80 13.28
N GLU A 216 38.86 4.58 13.05
CA GLU A 216 38.22 3.34 13.51
C GLU A 216 39.23 2.51 14.30
N LEU A 217 38.94 2.29 15.58
CA LEU A 217 39.73 1.38 16.41
C LEU A 217 39.36 -0.06 16.11
N LYS A 218 40.33 -0.89 15.88
CA LYS A 218 40.18 -2.34 15.75
C LYS A 218 40.63 -3.01 17.04
N PHE A 219 39.74 -3.70 17.66
CA PHE A 219 40.03 -4.65 18.73
C PHE A 219 40.06 -6.08 18.13
N ARG A 220 40.42 -7.07 18.95
CA ARG A 220 40.44 -8.45 18.50
C ARG A 220 39.13 -8.96 17.95
N ASP A 221 38.02 -8.62 18.65
CA ASP A 221 36.70 -9.21 18.40
C ASP A 221 35.67 -8.21 17.89
N PHE A 222 35.96 -6.90 17.89
CA PHE A 222 35.06 -5.84 17.42
C PHE A 222 35.80 -4.60 16.95
N GLN A 223 35.03 -3.64 16.41
CA GLN A 223 35.55 -2.35 15.94
C GLN A 223 34.72 -1.23 16.56
N ALA A 224 35.35 -0.04 16.78
CA ALA A 224 34.68 1.13 17.28
C ALA A 224 35.02 2.36 16.42
N GLY A 225 33.99 3.04 15.91
CA GLY A 225 34.13 4.24 15.09
C GLY A 225 34.20 5.51 15.90
N GLY A 226 35.09 6.43 15.50
CA GLY A 226 35.17 7.78 16.00
C GLY A 226 34.18 8.72 15.27
N GLU A 227 34.15 9.98 15.70
CA GLU A 227 33.35 11.00 15.05
C GLU A 227 33.85 11.31 13.64
N ARG A 228 32.93 11.76 12.77
CA ARG A 228 33.27 12.19 11.41
C ARG A 228 33.91 13.56 11.43
N MET A 229 35.08 13.67 10.80
CA MET A 229 35.84 14.89 10.63
C MET A 229 35.85 15.34 9.17
N LYS A 230 35.97 16.63 8.92
CA LYS A 230 36.04 17.20 7.56
C LYS A 230 37.44 17.14 6.97
N GLU A 231 38.47 17.32 7.85
CA GLU A 231 39.85 17.44 7.44
C GLU A 231 40.59 16.12 7.59
N LYS A 232 41.20 15.66 6.48
CA LYS A 232 41.93 14.39 6.44
C LYS A 232 43.15 14.42 7.37
N VAL A 233 43.88 15.52 7.37
CA VAL A 233 45.15 15.68 8.14
C VAL A 233 44.87 15.56 9.64
N GLU A 234 43.78 16.15 10.14
CA GLU A 234 43.41 16.02 11.55
C GLU A 234 43.07 14.59 11.93
N THR A 235 42.39 13.87 11.03
CA THR A 235 42.03 12.46 11.26
C THR A 235 43.31 11.58 11.19
N GLU A 236 44.21 11.83 10.27
CA GLU A 236 45.53 11.11 10.17
C GLU A 236 46.36 11.29 11.44
N LYS A 237 46.36 12.50 11.98
CA LYS A 237 47.00 12.81 13.28
C LYS A 237 46.36 12.01 14.42
N LEU A 238 45.04 11.97 14.50
CA LEU A 238 44.32 11.18 15.51
C LEU A 238 44.64 9.69 15.38
N VAL A 239 44.65 9.15 14.16
CA VAL A 239 45.01 7.76 13.90
C VAL A 239 46.43 7.46 14.40
N ALA A 240 47.41 8.34 14.13
CA ALA A 240 48.79 8.19 14.61
C ALA A 240 48.85 8.24 16.14
N GLU A 241 48.16 9.17 16.80
CA GLU A 241 48.08 9.27 18.25
C GLU A 241 47.47 8.01 18.89
N CYS A 242 46.36 7.47 18.30
CA CYS A 242 45.76 6.22 18.75
C CYS A 242 46.68 5.00 18.55
N CYS A 243 47.39 4.95 17.43
CA CYS A 243 48.41 3.90 17.17
C CYS A 243 49.55 3.97 18.21
N GLN A 244 49.98 5.18 18.57
CA GLN A 244 51.03 5.35 19.57
C GLN A 244 50.56 4.98 20.98
N ALA A 245 49.30 5.24 21.31
CA ALA A 245 48.69 4.84 22.58
C ALA A 245 48.57 3.30 22.70
N GLY A 246 48.37 2.59 21.59
CA GLY A 246 48.33 1.12 21.50
C GLY A 246 47.18 0.45 22.30
N SER A 247 46.41 1.22 23.05
CA SER A 247 45.29 0.71 23.85
C SER A 247 44.19 1.77 23.99
N ALA A 248 42.99 1.32 24.32
CA ALA A 248 41.85 2.18 24.62
C ALA A 248 41.18 1.75 25.93
N ILE A 249 40.61 2.71 26.65
CA ILE A 249 39.90 2.47 27.88
C ILE A 249 38.40 2.43 27.60
N ILE A 250 37.72 1.40 28.05
CA ILE A 250 36.27 1.32 27.96
C ILE A 250 35.67 2.27 28.99
N THR A 251 35.04 3.34 28.52
CA THR A 251 34.43 4.37 29.37
C THR A 251 32.99 4.13 29.69
N LYS A 252 32.29 3.35 28.84
CA LYS A 252 30.88 3.01 29.06
C LYS A 252 30.53 1.69 28.40
N VAL A 253 29.80 0.86 29.14
CA VAL A 253 29.13 -0.33 28.60
C VAL A 253 27.66 -0.25 29.01
N GLU A 254 26.78 0.02 28.07
CA GLU A 254 25.35 0.12 28.34
C GLU A 254 24.61 -0.99 27.59
N GLN A 255 23.96 -1.88 28.32
CA GLN A 255 23.13 -2.93 27.76
C GLN A 255 21.67 -2.62 28.03
N LYS A 256 20.86 -2.58 26.96
CA LYS A 256 19.42 -2.33 27.04
C LYS A 256 18.65 -3.46 26.36
N GLU A 257 17.75 -4.05 27.11
CA GLU A 257 16.76 -4.93 26.50
C GLU A 257 15.76 -4.11 25.70
N LYS A 258 15.55 -4.51 24.45
CA LYS A 258 14.59 -3.93 23.53
C LYS A 258 13.67 -5.00 22.98
N ALA A 259 12.44 -4.60 22.69
CA ALA A 259 11.44 -5.45 22.04
C ALA A 259 10.97 -4.79 20.75
N GLU A 260 11.12 -5.50 19.66
CA GLU A 260 10.58 -5.10 18.36
C GLU A 260 9.20 -5.70 18.20
N LYS A 261 8.21 -4.83 18.09
CA LYS A 261 6.81 -5.24 17.94
C LYS A 261 6.58 -6.00 16.63
N PRO A 262 5.62 -6.94 16.60
CA PRO A 262 5.14 -7.55 15.37
C PRO A 262 4.73 -6.48 14.35
N PRO A 263 4.89 -6.76 13.05
CA PRO A 263 4.40 -5.87 12.00
C PRO A 263 2.86 -5.82 12.02
N THR A 264 2.28 -4.72 11.57
CA THR A 264 0.83 -4.66 11.32
C THR A 264 0.44 -5.52 10.13
N LEU A 265 -0.83 -5.86 10.00
CA LEU A 265 -1.38 -6.43 8.77
C LEU A 265 -1.21 -5.47 7.59
N PHE A 266 -1.43 -5.95 6.39
CA PHE A 266 -1.34 -5.14 5.18
C PHE A 266 -2.63 -4.37 4.89
N ASP A 267 -2.48 -3.08 4.61
CA ASP A 267 -3.33 -2.34 3.68
C ASP A 267 -2.76 -2.48 2.25
N LEU A 268 -3.46 -1.97 1.25
CA LEU A 268 -2.98 -2.08 -0.14
C LEU A 268 -1.63 -1.39 -0.34
N THR A 269 -1.43 -0.19 0.21
CA THR A 269 -0.18 0.57 0.01
C THR A 269 1.01 -0.16 0.62
N SER A 270 0.89 -0.65 1.85
CA SER A 270 1.98 -1.39 2.50
C SER A 270 2.25 -2.74 1.82
N LEU A 271 1.23 -3.41 1.29
CA LEU A 271 1.42 -4.61 0.47
C LEU A 271 2.19 -4.31 -0.82
N GLN A 272 1.80 -3.26 -1.54
CA GLN A 272 2.49 -2.82 -2.76
C GLN A 272 3.95 -2.46 -2.51
N ARG A 273 4.22 -1.75 -1.41
CA ARG A 273 5.57 -1.36 -1.00
C ARG A 273 6.43 -2.58 -0.67
N GLU A 274 5.89 -3.51 0.09
CA GLU A 274 6.59 -4.74 0.48
C GLU A 274 6.86 -5.63 -0.75
N ALA A 275 5.86 -5.83 -1.61
CA ALA A 275 5.98 -6.60 -2.84
C ALA A 275 7.00 -5.99 -3.82
N ASN A 276 7.04 -4.66 -3.94
CA ASN A 276 8.06 -3.99 -4.75
C ASN A 276 9.46 -4.23 -4.21
N ARG A 277 9.64 -4.16 -2.89
CA ARG A 277 10.93 -4.32 -2.23
C ARG A 277 11.44 -5.75 -2.27
N GLN A 278 10.57 -6.74 -2.01
CA GLN A 278 10.97 -8.15 -1.91
C GLN A 278 10.89 -8.92 -3.22
N LEU A 279 9.87 -8.62 -4.05
CA LEU A 279 9.55 -9.38 -5.26
C LEU A 279 9.80 -8.59 -6.55
N GLY A 280 10.11 -7.30 -6.46
CA GLY A 280 10.28 -6.43 -7.62
C GLY A 280 8.98 -6.14 -8.39
N PHE A 281 7.81 -6.47 -7.83
CA PHE A 281 6.54 -6.20 -8.51
C PHE A 281 6.21 -4.71 -8.51
N THR A 282 5.61 -4.24 -9.61
CA THR A 282 5.04 -2.90 -9.63
C THR A 282 3.81 -2.81 -8.73
N ALA A 283 3.46 -1.60 -8.33
CA ALA A 283 2.25 -1.36 -7.55
C ALA A 283 0.99 -1.84 -8.28
N GLN A 284 0.96 -1.70 -9.62
CA GLN A 284 -0.15 -2.17 -10.44
C GLN A 284 -0.21 -3.69 -10.50
N GLN A 285 0.91 -4.37 -10.74
CA GLN A 285 0.97 -5.84 -10.72
C GLN A 285 0.50 -6.41 -9.37
N THR A 286 0.96 -5.81 -8.26
CA THR A 286 0.54 -6.22 -6.91
C THR A 286 -0.98 -6.09 -6.74
N LEU A 287 -1.57 -4.97 -7.20
CA LEU A 287 -3.01 -4.78 -7.16
C LEU A 287 -3.75 -5.82 -8.01
N ASP A 288 -3.27 -6.08 -9.23
CA ASP A 288 -3.91 -7.01 -10.16
C ASP A 288 -3.89 -8.45 -9.62
N TYR A 289 -2.76 -8.90 -9.06
CA TYR A 289 -2.66 -10.22 -8.42
C TYR A 289 -3.55 -10.32 -7.19
N THR A 290 -3.57 -9.29 -6.33
CA THR A 290 -4.43 -9.30 -5.14
C THR A 290 -5.91 -9.27 -5.52
N GLN A 291 -6.27 -8.53 -6.56
CA GLN A 291 -7.64 -8.49 -7.09
C GLN A 291 -8.06 -9.87 -7.65
N ALA A 292 -7.18 -10.54 -8.39
CA ALA A 292 -7.43 -11.89 -8.90
C ALA A 292 -7.62 -12.90 -7.75
N LEU A 293 -6.82 -12.81 -6.70
CA LEU A 293 -6.96 -13.63 -5.49
C LEU A 293 -8.29 -13.37 -4.76
N TYR A 294 -8.71 -12.12 -4.68
CA TYR A 294 -10.01 -11.74 -4.09
C TYR A 294 -11.18 -12.33 -4.90
N GLU A 295 -11.14 -12.25 -6.21
CA GLU A 295 -12.17 -12.82 -7.09
C GLU A 295 -12.24 -14.36 -7.00
N LYS A 296 -11.11 -15.02 -6.69
CA LYS A 296 -11.02 -16.44 -6.35
C LYS A 296 -11.42 -16.75 -4.90
N LYS A 297 -11.78 -15.74 -4.11
CA LYS A 297 -12.17 -15.86 -2.68
C LYS A 297 -11.01 -16.26 -1.75
N LEU A 298 -9.77 -16.09 -2.17
CA LEU A 298 -8.59 -16.51 -1.41
C LEU A 298 -8.09 -15.44 -0.44
N VAL A 299 -8.44 -14.16 -0.69
CA VAL A 299 -8.10 -13.02 0.17
C VAL A 299 -9.30 -12.12 0.37
N THR A 300 -9.22 -11.24 1.37
CA THR A 300 -10.22 -10.19 1.63
C THR A 300 -10.07 -9.04 0.65
N TYR A 301 -10.97 -8.06 0.68
CA TYR A 301 -11.02 -6.97 -0.30
C TYR A 301 -9.70 -6.18 -0.37
N PRO A 302 -9.11 -6.01 -1.57
CA PRO A 302 -7.74 -5.50 -1.69
C PRO A 302 -7.63 -3.97 -1.55
N ARG A 303 -8.68 -3.20 -1.86
CA ARG A 303 -8.60 -1.72 -1.88
C ARG A 303 -8.95 -1.12 -0.53
N THR A 304 -8.19 -1.47 0.50
CA THR A 304 -8.34 -0.97 1.86
C THR A 304 -7.16 -0.10 2.27
N ASP A 305 -7.43 0.85 3.15
CA ASP A 305 -6.44 1.69 3.85
C ASP A 305 -6.24 1.24 5.31
N SER A 306 -6.95 0.22 5.76
CA SER A 306 -6.85 -0.30 7.11
C SER A 306 -5.81 -1.43 7.22
N ARG A 307 -5.07 -1.40 8.32
CA ARG A 307 -4.12 -2.44 8.75
C ARG A 307 -4.63 -3.25 9.94
N TYR A 308 -5.94 -3.15 10.21
CA TYR A 308 -6.59 -3.77 11.37
C TYR A 308 -7.82 -4.56 10.93
N LEU A 309 -8.23 -5.49 11.78
CA LEU A 309 -9.46 -6.25 11.68
C LEU A 309 -10.50 -5.67 12.63
N THR A 310 -11.76 -6.03 12.42
CA THR A 310 -12.91 -5.64 13.25
C THR A 310 -13.08 -6.57 14.46
N ASP A 311 -13.77 -6.10 15.49
CA ASP A 311 -13.94 -6.83 16.76
C ASP A 311 -14.65 -8.19 16.58
N ASP A 312 -15.59 -8.29 15.63
CA ASP A 312 -16.31 -9.52 15.28
C ASP A 312 -15.38 -10.61 14.69
N MET A 313 -14.24 -10.23 14.13
CA MET A 313 -13.26 -11.17 13.59
C MET A 313 -12.33 -11.76 14.68
N ALA A 314 -12.26 -11.18 15.87
CA ALA A 314 -11.35 -11.63 16.93
C ALA A 314 -11.43 -13.13 17.26
N PRO A 315 -12.64 -13.74 17.38
CA PRO A 315 -12.76 -15.18 17.64
C PRO A 315 -12.27 -16.07 16.48
N LEU A 316 -12.25 -15.54 15.25
CA LEU A 316 -11.89 -16.30 14.03
C LEU A 316 -10.38 -16.33 13.77
N VAL A 317 -9.64 -15.34 14.29
CA VAL A 317 -8.20 -15.18 14.02
C VAL A 317 -7.38 -16.41 14.45
N PRO A 318 -7.55 -17.01 15.64
CA PRO A 318 -6.72 -18.16 16.05
C PRO A 318 -6.89 -19.37 15.14
N GLU A 319 -8.13 -19.69 14.76
CA GLU A 319 -8.42 -20.79 13.84
C GLU A 319 -7.82 -20.51 12.45
N LEU A 320 -8.03 -19.30 11.92
CA LEU A 320 -7.50 -18.89 10.63
C LEU A 320 -5.97 -19.00 10.58
N VAL A 321 -5.28 -18.51 11.60
CA VAL A 321 -3.81 -18.58 11.71
C VAL A 321 -3.35 -20.03 11.70
N SER A 322 -3.98 -20.91 12.50
CA SER A 322 -3.62 -22.33 12.56
C SER A 322 -3.76 -23.02 11.20
N VAL A 323 -4.90 -22.82 10.51
CA VAL A 323 -5.16 -23.46 9.20
C VAL A 323 -4.21 -22.93 8.14
N ILE A 324 -3.96 -21.61 8.11
CA ILE A 324 -3.03 -20.98 7.15
C ILE A 324 -1.59 -21.44 7.43
N GLN A 325 -1.16 -21.47 8.67
CA GLN A 325 0.19 -21.94 9.04
C GLN A 325 0.45 -23.35 8.50
N GLN A 326 -0.49 -24.26 8.70
CA GLN A 326 -0.37 -25.65 8.23
C GLN A 326 -0.41 -25.74 6.70
N SER A 327 -1.35 -25.07 6.05
CA SER A 327 -1.54 -25.17 4.59
C SER A 327 -0.38 -24.57 3.81
N PHE A 328 0.24 -23.51 4.34
CA PHE A 328 1.40 -22.85 3.71
C PHE A 328 2.74 -23.40 4.21
N GLN A 329 2.73 -24.43 5.05
CA GLN A 329 3.94 -25.07 5.60
C GLN A 329 4.90 -24.09 6.29
N ILE A 330 4.36 -23.06 6.95
CA ILE A 330 5.14 -22.04 7.66
C ILE A 330 5.43 -22.55 9.09
N HIS A 331 6.61 -23.13 9.29
CA HIS A 331 7.00 -23.76 10.57
C HIS A 331 5.90 -24.69 11.13
N PRO A 332 5.48 -25.72 10.37
CA PRO A 332 4.29 -26.52 10.69
C PRO A 332 4.42 -27.30 12.01
N ASP A 333 5.65 -27.59 12.45
CA ASP A 333 5.95 -28.38 13.66
C ASP A 333 5.82 -27.58 14.96
N ALA A 334 5.72 -26.25 14.89
CA ALA A 334 5.63 -25.36 16.04
C ALA A 334 4.44 -24.40 15.91
N PRO A 335 3.33 -24.60 16.64
CA PRO A 335 2.19 -23.69 16.59
C PRO A 335 2.60 -22.25 16.91
N ALA A 336 2.21 -21.32 16.03
CA ALA A 336 2.49 -19.91 16.25
C ALA A 336 1.70 -19.39 17.46
N PRO A 337 2.33 -18.64 18.37
CA PRO A 337 1.59 -17.95 19.42
C PRO A 337 0.68 -16.90 18.80
N VAL A 338 -0.60 -16.89 19.18
CA VAL A 338 -1.60 -16.00 18.60
C VAL A 338 -2.07 -14.97 19.62
N ASN A 339 -1.69 -13.72 19.42
CA ASN A 339 -2.26 -12.58 20.13
C ASN A 339 -3.16 -11.78 19.19
N ALA A 340 -4.42 -12.21 19.03
CA ALA A 340 -5.38 -11.57 18.15
C ALA A 340 -5.63 -10.09 18.49
N ALA A 341 -5.52 -9.69 19.77
CA ALA A 341 -5.76 -8.30 20.19
C ALA A 341 -4.82 -7.28 19.51
N GLN A 342 -3.65 -7.71 19.04
CA GLN A 342 -2.71 -6.81 18.35
C GLN A 342 -3.22 -6.32 17.00
N VAL A 343 -4.03 -7.13 16.33
CA VAL A 343 -4.54 -6.86 14.98
C VAL A 343 -5.99 -6.38 14.97
N ILE A 344 -6.66 -6.34 16.13
CA ILE A 344 -8.06 -5.92 16.25
C ILE A 344 -8.15 -4.46 16.66
N ASN A 345 -8.81 -3.64 15.83
CA ASN A 345 -9.14 -2.25 16.16
C ASN A 345 -10.22 -1.71 15.20
N SER A 346 -11.50 -1.92 15.52
CA SER A 346 -12.63 -1.47 14.70
C SER A 346 -12.64 0.04 14.47
N LYS A 347 -12.07 0.86 15.37
CA LYS A 347 -12.00 2.32 15.21
C LYS A 347 -11.05 2.76 14.09
N LYS A 348 -10.12 1.88 13.67
CA LYS A 348 -9.17 2.11 12.59
C LYS A 348 -9.56 1.37 11.30
N VAL A 349 -10.75 0.80 11.26
CA VAL A 349 -11.34 0.21 10.07
C VAL A 349 -12.39 1.19 9.56
N THR A 350 -12.20 1.70 8.35
CA THR A 350 -13.12 2.62 7.66
C THR A 350 -14.16 1.82 6.88
N ASP A 351 -13.90 1.58 5.60
CA ASP A 351 -14.79 0.84 4.71
C ASP A 351 -14.53 -0.67 4.77
N HIS A 352 -13.25 -1.07 4.81
CA HIS A 352 -12.79 -2.46 4.82
C HIS A 352 -11.66 -2.66 5.80
N HIS A 353 -11.60 -3.85 6.40
CA HIS A 353 -10.48 -4.26 7.24
C HIS A 353 -9.24 -4.63 6.39
N ALA A 354 -8.13 -4.95 7.05
CA ALA A 354 -6.85 -5.33 6.43
C ALA A 354 -7.00 -6.51 5.44
N ILE A 355 -6.04 -6.58 4.52
CA ILE A 355 -5.94 -7.68 3.55
C ILE A 355 -5.34 -8.90 4.25
N ILE A 356 -6.11 -9.99 4.31
CA ILE A 356 -5.68 -11.28 4.88
C ILE A 356 -6.14 -12.45 4.00
N PRO A 357 -5.48 -13.60 4.07
CA PRO A 357 -6.01 -14.83 3.49
C PRO A 357 -7.35 -15.21 4.12
N THR A 358 -8.23 -15.83 3.35
CA THR A 358 -9.49 -16.40 3.84
C THR A 358 -9.32 -17.88 4.23
N LYS A 359 -10.33 -18.47 4.87
CA LYS A 359 -10.34 -19.92 5.13
C LYS A 359 -10.33 -20.75 3.82
N THR A 360 -10.90 -20.21 2.74
CA THR A 360 -10.87 -20.85 1.42
C THR A 360 -9.44 -21.04 0.91
N ALA A 361 -8.53 -20.12 1.22
CA ALA A 361 -7.12 -20.22 0.82
C ALA A 361 -6.42 -21.45 1.45
N ALA A 362 -6.80 -21.84 2.65
CA ALA A 362 -6.20 -22.99 3.33
C ALA A 362 -6.48 -24.34 2.63
N GLY A 363 -7.61 -24.46 1.95
CA GLY A 363 -7.97 -25.67 1.19
C GLY A 363 -7.66 -25.59 -0.31
N TYR A 364 -7.02 -24.52 -0.77
CA TYR A 364 -6.79 -24.28 -2.18
C TYR A 364 -5.43 -24.83 -2.62
N ASP A 365 -5.38 -25.41 -3.83
CA ASP A 365 -4.11 -25.82 -4.44
C ASP A 365 -3.34 -24.59 -4.93
N ILE A 366 -2.44 -24.10 -4.09
CA ILE A 366 -1.64 -22.89 -4.35
C ILE A 366 -0.76 -23.08 -5.60
N SER A 367 -0.31 -24.30 -5.89
CA SER A 367 0.53 -24.59 -7.05
C SER A 367 -0.19 -24.38 -8.38
N SER A 368 -1.52 -24.37 -8.38
CA SER A 368 -2.34 -24.09 -9.55
C SER A 368 -2.46 -22.60 -9.90
N LEU A 369 -2.03 -21.70 -9.00
CA LEU A 369 -2.07 -20.26 -9.23
C LEU A 369 -0.90 -19.80 -10.11
N PRO A 370 -1.04 -18.70 -10.87
CA PRO A 370 0.10 -18.00 -11.47
C PRO A 370 1.15 -17.60 -10.43
N SER A 371 2.42 -17.62 -10.78
CA SER A 371 3.54 -17.36 -9.84
C SER A 371 3.43 -16.05 -9.06
N GLY A 372 2.96 -14.97 -9.71
CA GLY A 372 2.74 -13.69 -9.04
C GLY A 372 1.63 -13.74 -7.98
N GLU A 373 0.54 -14.45 -8.26
CA GLU A 373 -0.54 -14.66 -7.29
C GLU A 373 -0.09 -15.54 -6.13
N GLN A 374 0.71 -16.60 -6.41
CA GLN A 374 1.30 -17.45 -5.37
C GLN A 374 2.17 -16.61 -4.42
N ALA A 375 3.06 -15.79 -4.97
CA ALA A 375 3.97 -14.96 -4.18
C ALA A 375 3.22 -13.96 -3.29
N ILE A 376 2.19 -13.28 -3.82
CA ILE A 376 1.37 -12.34 -3.03
C ILE A 376 0.58 -13.09 -1.93
N LEU A 377 -0.02 -14.23 -2.24
CA LEU A 377 -0.78 -15.01 -1.26
C LEU A 377 0.13 -15.53 -0.14
N THR A 378 1.33 -16.00 -0.47
CA THR A 378 2.35 -16.42 0.51
C THR A 378 2.78 -15.24 1.39
N MET A 379 3.04 -14.07 0.81
CA MET A 379 3.39 -12.87 1.56
C MET A 379 2.28 -12.46 2.56
N LEU A 380 1.01 -12.57 2.16
CA LEU A 380 -0.14 -12.31 3.03
C LEU A 380 -0.25 -13.35 4.15
N ALA A 381 0.00 -14.63 3.87
CA ALA A 381 -0.02 -15.71 4.85
C ALA A 381 1.08 -15.53 5.91
N VAL A 382 2.31 -15.27 5.48
CA VAL A 382 3.44 -14.99 6.38
C VAL A 382 3.15 -13.76 7.24
N ARG A 383 2.63 -12.68 6.64
CA ARG A 383 2.30 -11.45 7.36
C ARG A 383 1.22 -11.66 8.43
N LEU A 384 0.21 -12.46 8.15
CA LEU A 384 -0.84 -12.78 9.13
C LEU A 384 -0.25 -13.45 10.36
N ILE A 385 0.62 -14.45 10.17
CA ILE A 385 1.26 -15.18 11.27
C ILE A 385 2.20 -14.26 12.06
N CYS A 386 3.03 -13.47 11.37
CA CYS A 386 3.92 -12.51 12.02
C CYS A 386 3.15 -11.48 12.86
N ALA A 387 2.06 -10.93 12.32
CA ALA A 387 1.31 -9.84 12.94
C ALA A 387 0.64 -10.22 14.28
N VAL A 388 0.33 -11.49 14.48
CA VAL A 388 -0.25 -12.00 15.73
C VAL A 388 0.78 -12.62 16.67
N GLY A 389 2.05 -12.67 16.25
CA GLY A 389 3.15 -13.27 16.98
C GLY A 389 3.60 -12.48 18.21
N THR A 390 4.58 -13.02 18.93
CA THR A 390 5.23 -12.33 20.06
C THR A 390 6.28 -11.33 19.56
N PRO A 391 6.59 -10.27 20.32
CA PRO A 391 7.68 -9.35 19.97
C PRO A 391 9.03 -10.07 19.88
N CYS A 392 9.86 -9.68 18.92
CA CYS A 392 11.26 -10.08 18.88
C CYS A 392 12.03 -9.32 19.97
N ARG A 393 12.70 -10.03 20.86
CA ARG A 393 13.49 -9.46 21.96
C ARG A 393 14.96 -9.52 21.64
N TYR A 394 15.68 -8.46 21.97
CA TYR A 394 17.12 -8.38 21.78
C TYR A 394 17.77 -7.47 22.81
N ALA A 395 19.01 -7.77 23.16
CA ALA A 395 19.87 -6.90 23.91
C ALA A 395 20.65 -6.00 22.93
N GLU A 396 20.53 -4.68 23.09
CA GLU A 396 21.37 -3.72 22.41
C GLU A 396 22.49 -3.32 23.36
N THR A 397 23.75 -3.64 23.01
CA THR A 397 24.94 -3.26 23.76
C THR A 397 25.61 -2.09 23.07
N ILE A 398 25.79 -1.00 23.79
CA ILE A 398 26.51 0.18 23.34
C ILE A 398 27.82 0.22 24.14
N VAL A 399 28.95 0.26 23.44
CA VAL A 399 30.27 0.36 24.04
C VAL A 399 30.88 1.68 23.60
N GLU A 400 31.33 2.48 24.57
CA GLU A 400 32.13 3.67 24.33
C GLU A 400 33.55 3.42 24.86
N ALA A 401 34.54 3.71 24.04
CA ALA A 401 35.95 3.61 24.37
C ALA A 401 36.61 4.97 24.21
N GLU A 402 37.62 5.25 25.00
CA GLU A 402 38.45 6.46 24.88
C GLU A 402 39.88 6.07 24.49
N CYS A 403 40.40 6.70 23.45
CA CYS A 403 41.78 6.57 23.02
C CYS A 403 42.30 7.94 22.59
N ALA A 404 43.51 8.32 23.02
CA ALA A 404 44.11 9.63 22.73
C ALA A 404 43.16 10.81 23.03
N GLY A 405 42.38 10.75 24.12
CA GLY A 405 41.43 11.77 24.51
C GLY A 405 40.19 11.92 23.63
N GLN A 406 39.96 11.02 22.70
CA GLN A 406 38.80 11.01 21.80
C GLN A 406 37.90 9.79 22.07
N LYS A 407 36.58 9.98 21.86
CA LYS A 407 35.59 8.94 22.06
C LYS A 407 35.32 8.14 20.80
N PHE A 408 35.24 6.83 20.96
CA PHE A 408 34.90 5.87 19.93
C PHE A 408 33.69 5.07 20.39
N ARG A 409 32.80 4.75 19.45
CA ARG A 409 31.53 4.10 19.79
C ARG A 409 31.26 2.92 18.87
N THR A 410 30.74 1.86 19.45
CA THR A 410 30.20 0.73 18.71
C THR A 410 28.90 0.25 19.30
N LYS A 411 28.11 -0.47 18.50
CA LYS A 411 26.84 -1.06 18.91
C LYS A 411 26.77 -2.51 18.46
N GLY A 412 26.33 -3.37 19.34
CA GLY A 412 25.98 -4.75 19.03
C GLY A 412 24.50 -5.04 19.31
N LYS A 413 23.99 -6.08 18.68
CA LYS A 413 22.61 -6.54 18.87
C LYS A 413 22.62 -8.05 18.99
N THR A 414 22.29 -8.56 20.17
CA THR A 414 22.15 -10.01 20.42
C THR A 414 20.67 -10.34 20.54
N VAL A 415 20.14 -11.16 19.66
CA VAL A 415 18.73 -11.59 19.69
C VAL A 415 18.56 -12.65 20.79
N THR A 416 17.71 -12.36 21.77
CA THR A 416 17.40 -13.26 22.90
C THR A 416 16.13 -14.08 22.65
N ASP A 417 15.18 -13.54 21.87
CA ASP A 417 13.96 -14.22 21.45
C ASP A 417 13.58 -13.76 20.04
N MET A 418 13.54 -14.67 19.08
CA MET A 418 13.18 -14.37 17.69
C MET A 418 11.74 -13.88 17.56
N GLY A 419 10.83 -14.31 18.44
CA GLY A 419 9.42 -13.93 18.37
C GLY A 419 8.84 -14.09 16.96
N TRP A 420 8.14 -13.06 16.46
CA TRP A 420 7.52 -13.07 15.14
C TRP A 420 8.52 -13.23 13.97
N ARG A 421 9.79 -12.83 14.16
CA ARG A 421 10.80 -12.88 13.09
C ARG A 421 11.15 -14.30 12.64
N GLN A 422 10.90 -15.32 13.46
CA GLN A 422 11.13 -16.71 13.05
C GLN A 422 10.23 -17.15 11.89
N TYR A 423 9.09 -16.50 11.69
CA TYR A 423 8.13 -16.80 10.61
C TYR A 423 8.36 -15.92 9.36
N ALA A 424 9.12 -14.82 9.51
CA ALA A 424 9.43 -13.93 8.38
C ALA A 424 10.48 -14.59 7.47
N GLU A 425 10.32 -14.42 6.15
CA GLU A 425 11.36 -14.79 5.22
C GLU A 425 12.61 -13.93 5.47
N LYS A 426 13.78 -14.56 5.50
CA LYS A 426 15.05 -13.85 5.63
C LYS A 426 15.34 -13.09 4.33
N THR A 427 15.21 -11.78 4.35
CA THR A 427 15.71 -10.94 3.26
C THR A 427 17.24 -10.84 3.35
N SER A 428 17.92 -10.67 2.20
CA SER A 428 19.38 -10.47 2.15
C SER A 428 19.85 -9.31 3.04
N GLU A 429 19.07 -8.23 3.12
CA GLU A 429 19.35 -7.09 4.00
C GLU A 429 19.27 -7.45 5.50
N ASP A 430 18.38 -8.35 5.90
CA ASP A 430 18.29 -8.83 7.28
C ASP A 430 19.46 -9.73 7.64
N ALA A 431 19.92 -10.54 6.68
CA ALA A 431 21.09 -11.39 6.87
C ALA A 431 22.38 -10.57 7.03
N GLU A 432 22.57 -9.50 6.25
CA GLU A 432 23.73 -8.61 6.36
C GLU A 432 23.72 -7.81 7.68
N LYS A 433 22.58 -7.26 8.09
CA LYS A 433 22.46 -6.55 9.38
C LYS A 433 22.68 -7.44 10.61
N HIS A 434 22.41 -8.73 10.48
CA HIS A 434 22.69 -9.70 11.56
C HIS A 434 24.14 -10.17 11.55
N ALA A 435 24.82 -10.17 10.40
CA ALA A 435 26.24 -10.52 10.29
C ALA A 435 27.17 -9.42 10.87
N GLU A 436 26.74 -8.15 10.84
CA GLU A 436 27.49 -7.03 11.44
C GLU A 436 27.36 -6.95 12.98
N ALA A 437 26.40 -7.66 13.57
CA ALA A 437 26.16 -7.67 15.02
C ALA A 437 26.78 -8.90 15.67
N GLY A 438 28.10 -8.94 15.75
CA GLY A 438 28.81 -9.93 16.57
C GLY A 438 28.47 -9.80 18.06
N ASP A 439 28.47 -10.92 18.77
CA ASP A 439 28.41 -10.90 20.23
C ASP A 439 29.68 -10.23 20.76
N PHE A 440 29.52 -9.22 21.60
CA PHE A 440 30.66 -8.62 22.28
C PHE A 440 31.24 -9.59 23.30
N PRO A 441 32.57 -9.60 23.50
CA PRO A 441 33.15 -10.28 24.65
C PRO A 441 32.65 -9.63 25.95
N GLU A 442 32.87 -10.26 27.10
CA GLU A 442 32.57 -9.63 28.37
C GLU A 442 33.41 -8.36 28.57
N LEU A 443 32.74 -7.23 28.54
CA LEU A 443 33.34 -5.89 28.69
C LEU A 443 32.84 -5.21 29.96
N SER A 444 33.75 -4.50 30.63
CA SER A 444 33.39 -3.70 31.81
C SER A 444 33.99 -2.29 31.70
N GLU A 445 33.31 -1.33 32.32
CA GLU A 445 33.83 0.04 32.42
C GLU A 445 35.16 0.08 33.16
N GLY A 446 36.11 0.88 32.69
CA GLY A 446 37.47 0.96 33.18
C GLY A 446 38.44 -0.07 32.61
N MET A 447 37.96 -1.04 31.82
CA MET A 447 38.79 -2.05 31.19
C MET A 447 39.68 -1.41 30.11
N THR A 448 40.96 -1.73 30.11
CA THR A 448 41.91 -1.33 29.05
C THR A 448 42.07 -2.48 28.06
N LEU A 449 41.83 -2.19 26.77
CA LEU A 449 41.95 -3.16 25.69
C LEU A 449 43.06 -2.75 24.74
N GLU A 450 43.90 -3.71 24.38
CA GLU A 450 44.92 -3.51 23.35
C GLU A 450 44.27 -3.35 21.96
N LEU A 451 44.80 -2.42 21.17
CA LEU A 451 44.38 -2.22 19.79
C LEU A 451 45.10 -3.20 18.86
N ALA A 452 44.32 -3.93 18.09
CA ALA A 452 44.85 -4.74 16.99
C ALA A 452 45.29 -3.84 15.80
N GLY A 453 44.75 -2.63 15.73
CA GLY A 453 45.08 -1.62 14.73
C GLY A 453 44.14 -0.42 14.80
N VAL A 454 44.49 0.61 14.02
CA VAL A 454 43.62 1.82 13.84
C VAL A 454 43.58 2.13 12.36
N ASP A 455 42.39 2.23 11.80
CA ASP A 455 42.18 2.57 10.39
C ASP A 455 41.69 4.00 10.21
N LEU A 456 42.18 4.64 9.15
CA LEU A 456 41.54 5.81 8.58
C LEU A 456 40.40 5.38 7.65
N LYS A 457 39.17 5.73 7.96
CA LYS A 457 38.02 5.53 7.06
C LYS A 457 37.75 6.80 6.29
N GLU A 458 37.76 6.71 5.00
CA GLU A 458 37.40 7.78 4.07
C GLU A 458 36.02 7.50 3.47
N GLY A 459 35.14 8.50 3.50
CA GLY A 459 33.82 8.40 2.91
C GLY A 459 33.45 9.68 2.19
N LYS A 460 32.37 9.63 1.44
CA LYS A 460 31.72 10.81 0.84
C LYS A 460 30.25 10.77 1.17
N THR A 461 29.67 11.93 1.41
CA THR A 461 28.22 12.04 1.49
C THR A 461 27.60 11.59 0.17
N SER A 462 26.41 10.98 0.22
CA SER A 462 25.70 10.49 -0.96
C SER A 462 24.41 11.29 -1.17
N PRO A 463 23.99 11.50 -2.42
CA PRO A 463 22.72 12.14 -2.71
C PRO A 463 21.54 11.30 -2.17
N PRO A 464 20.36 11.91 -2.03
CA PRO A 464 19.17 11.13 -1.73
C PRO A 464 18.93 10.07 -2.82
N LYS A 465 18.53 8.87 -2.44
CA LYS A 465 18.24 7.78 -3.37
C LYS A 465 17.14 8.18 -4.36
N ARG A 466 17.22 7.73 -5.61
CA ARG A 466 16.13 7.84 -6.58
C ARG A 466 14.88 7.16 -6.02
N PHE A 467 13.71 7.62 -6.45
CA PHE A 467 12.49 6.93 -6.07
C PHE A 467 12.42 5.55 -6.75
N THR A 468 12.24 4.52 -5.92
CA THR A 468 11.60 3.26 -6.31
C THR A 468 10.09 3.44 -6.18
N GLU A 469 9.29 2.50 -6.66
CA GLU A 469 7.83 2.57 -6.43
C GLU A 469 7.49 2.52 -4.94
N ASP A 470 8.21 1.70 -4.13
CA ASP A 470 8.07 1.71 -2.67
C ASP A 470 8.27 3.10 -2.08
N LEU A 471 9.38 3.76 -2.41
CA LEU A 471 9.68 5.10 -1.89
C LEU A 471 8.69 6.16 -2.40
N LEU A 472 8.23 6.04 -3.66
CA LEU A 472 7.26 6.98 -4.23
C LEU A 472 5.88 6.80 -3.58
N LEU A 473 5.41 5.57 -3.39
CA LEU A 473 4.17 5.28 -2.67
C LEU A 473 4.22 5.82 -1.23
N SER A 474 5.36 5.63 -0.55
CA SER A 474 5.59 6.18 0.79
C SER A 474 5.52 7.72 0.80
N ALA A 475 6.15 8.37 -0.19
CA ALA A 475 6.12 9.81 -0.31
C ALA A 475 4.71 10.33 -0.62
N MET A 476 3.94 9.64 -1.48
CA MET A 476 2.54 9.97 -1.76
C MET A 476 1.66 9.82 -0.51
N GLU A 477 1.90 8.78 0.30
CA GLU A 477 1.14 8.53 1.54
C GLU A 477 1.41 9.59 2.61
N SER A 478 2.65 10.06 2.73
CA SER A 478 3.07 11.06 3.71
C SER A 478 3.02 12.50 3.21
N ALA A 479 2.66 12.72 1.95
CA ALA A 479 2.64 14.05 1.35
C ALA A 479 1.74 15.03 2.13
N SER A 480 2.22 16.26 2.29
CA SER A 480 1.51 17.34 2.97
C SER A 480 1.17 17.09 4.45
N SER A 481 1.84 16.13 5.09
CA SER A 481 1.56 15.81 6.50
C SER A 481 1.76 17.01 7.43
N ASP A 482 2.64 17.93 7.08
CA ASP A 482 3.02 19.08 7.92
C ASP A 482 2.26 20.38 7.57
N GLU A 483 1.52 20.40 6.45
CA GLU A 483 0.83 21.59 5.95
C GLU A 483 -0.63 21.69 6.41
N PHE A 484 -1.20 20.60 6.98
CA PHE A 484 -2.59 20.58 7.41
C PHE A 484 -2.76 21.01 8.87
N PRO A 485 -3.85 21.74 9.21
CA PRO A 485 -4.20 22.06 10.58
C PRO A 485 -4.35 20.82 11.46
N ALA A 486 -4.11 20.96 12.76
CA ALA A 486 -4.36 19.90 13.72
C ALA A 486 -5.84 19.47 13.68
N GLY A 487 -6.10 18.16 13.60
CA GLY A 487 -7.46 17.61 13.55
C GLY A 487 -7.98 17.25 12.16
N VAL A 488 -7.27 17.59 11.08
CA VAL A 488 -7.59 17.13 9.73
C VAL A 488 -6.96 15.75 9.48
N GLU A 489 -7.73 14.83 8.92
CA GLU A 489 -7.25 13.50 8.57
C GLU A 489 -6.21 13.59 7.43
N ARG A 490 -4.99 13.17 7.71
CA ARG A 490 -3.85 13.26 6.79
C ARG A 490 -3.78 11.98 5.95
N LYS A 491 -4.34 12.02 4.73
CA LYS A 491 -4.37 10.85 3.82
C LYS A 491 -3.33 10.91 2.68
N GLY A 492 -2.48 11.93 2.65
CA GLY A 492 -1.51 12.12 1.57
C GLY A 492 -2.15 12.42 0.21
N ILE A 493 -1.44 12.10 -0.87
CA ILE A 493 -1.88 12.30 -2.25
C ILE A 493 -2.40 10.98 -2.83
N GLY A 494 -3.61 11.01 -3.39
CA GLY A 494 -4.29 9.83 -3.90
C GLY A 494 -4.79 8.89 -2.80
N THR A 495 -5.51 7.86 -3.20
CA THR A 495 -5.97 6.79 -2.33
C THR A 495 -5.18 5.51 -2.63
N PRO A 496 -5.14 4.52 -1.73
CA PRO A 496 -4.51 3.23 -2.03
C PRO A 496 -4.96 2.64 -3.37
N ALA A 497 -6.25 2.73 -3.68
CA ALA A 497 -6.81 2.22 -4.94
C ALA A 497 -6.33 2.96 -6.20
N THR A 498 -5.91 4.23 -6.10
CA THR A 498 -5.61 5.08 -7.27
C THR A 498 -4.12 5.32 -7.49
N ARG A 499 -3.27 5.19 -6.46
CA ARG A 499 -1.83 5.50 -6.54
C ARG A 499 -1.12 4.68 -7.62
N ALA A 500 -1.36 3.37 -7.65
CA ALA A 500 -0.76 2.48 -8.66
C ALA A 500 -1.08 2.92 -10.10
N ALA A 501 -2.36 3.14 -10.40
CA ALA A 501 -2.81 3.57 -11.72
C ALA A 501 -2.24 4.94 -12.12
N ILE A 502 -2.00 5.84 -11.17
CA ILE A 502 -1.36 7.14 -11.43
C ILE A 502 0.11 6.97 -11.79
N ILE A 503 0.85 6.14 -11.07
CA ILE A 503 2.27 5.85 -11.37
C ILE A 503 2.36 5.21 -12.76
N GLU A 504 1.55 4.20 -13.04
CA GLU A 504 1.49 3.52 -14.33
C GLU A 504 1.16 4.51 -15.47
N LYS A 505 0.21 5.42 -15.26
CA LYS A 505 -0.16 6.47 -16.24
C LYS A 505 1.00 7.43 -16.52
N LEU A 506 1.81 7.79 -15.52
CA LEU A 506 3.00 8.62 -15.71
C LEU A 506 4.06 7.91 -16.55
N VAL A 507 4.24 6.60 -16.35
CA VAL A 507 5.13 5.76 -17.14
C VAL A 507 4.64 5.64 -18.58
N GLN A 508 3.38 5.29 -18.79
CA GLN A 508 2.77 5.12 -20.12
C GLN A 508 2.80 6.41 -20.95
N LYS A 509 2.70 7.57 -20.29
CA LYS A 509 2.81 8.88 -20.94
C LYS A 509 4.25 9.34 -21.18
N GLY A 510 5.23 8.56 -20.74
CA GLY A 510 6.66 8.88 -20.90
C GLY A 510 7.15 10.02 -20.00
N PHE A 511 6.39 10.43 -18.98
CA PHE A 511 6.83 11.45 -18.03
C PHE A 511 7.87 10.94 -17.04
N ILE A 512 7.79 9.65 -16.66
CA ILE A 512 8.77 8.96 -15.83
C ILE A 512 9.15 7.63 -16.49
N CYS A 513 10.38 7.19 -16.24
CA CYS A 513 10.84 5.87 -16.63
C CYS A 513 11.06 5.05 -15.35
N LEU A 514 10.47 3.87 -15.28
CA LEU A 514 10.85 2.88 -14.28
C LEU A 514 12.19 2.33 -14.73
N LEU A 515 13.27 2.82 -14.13
CA LEU A 515 14.53 2.11 -14.19
C LEU A 515 14.29 0.81 -13.43
N TYR A 516 14.29 -0.30 -14.13
CA TYR A 516 14.33 -1.62 -13.53
C TYR A 516 15.63 -1.68 -12.71
N THR A 517 15.52 -1.37 -11.43
CA THR A 517 16.55 -1.70 -10.47
C THR A 517 16.31 -3.13 -9.96
N SER A 518 16.32 -4.09 -10.86
CA SER A 518 16.94 -5.35 -10.54
C SER A 518 18.44 -5.04 -10.55
N PRO A 519 19.21 -5.28 -9.47
CA PRO A 519 20.64 -5.22 -9.56
C PRO A 519 21.06 -6.27 -10.60
N SER A 520 21.31 -5.80 -11.81
CA SER A 520 22.01 -6.62 -12.78
C SER A 520 23.38 -6.93 -12.15
N PRO A 521 23.83 -8.19 -12.14
CA PRO A 521 25.19 -8.51 -11.71
C PRO A 521 26.29 -7.80 -12.52
N ARG A 522 25.91 -6.93 -13.46
CA ARG A 522 26.83 -6.15 -14.31
C ARG A 522 26.97 -4.68 -13.85
N ASP A 523 26.21 -4.24 -12.84
CA ASP A 523 26.27 -2.87 -12.31
C ASP A 523 26.83 -2.83 -10.86
N ALA A 524 27.48 -3.91 -10.43
CA ALA A 524 28.25 -4.01 -9.20
C ALA A 524 29.73 -3.74 -9.48
#